data_254dcf956a2c522aadecb7710a01e410
#
_entry.id   254dcf956a2c522aadecb7710a01e410
#
_cell.length_a   1.000
_cell.length_b   1.000
_cell.length_c   1.000
_cell.angle_alpha   90.00
_cell.angle_beta   90.00
_cell.angle_gamma   90.00
#
_symmetry.space_group_name_H-M   'P 1'
#
loop_
_entity.id
_entity.type
_entity.pdbx_description
1 polymer ?
#
loop_
_entity_poly.entity_id
_entity_poly.type
_entity_poly.pdbx_seq_one_letter_code
_entity_poly.pdbx_strand_id
1 'polypeptide(L)'
;MARALATDPDVLLMDEPLAALDAQTRDLMQVELLRIWREARKTVLFVTHQIDEAIYLSDRVLVMSKRPGRTKKIFDIKLPRPREYEMRVTPEFNDLKLEIWNTLKDEIVI
;
A
#
# COMPACT_ATOMS: atom_id res chain seq x y z
N MET A 1 -1.77 15.51 8.16
CA MET A 1 -2.08 14.11 8.32
C MET A 1 -2.64 13.76 9.69
N ALA A 2 -2.05 14.25 10.71
CA ALA A 2 -2.46 13.87 12.05
C ALA A 2 -3.83 14.43 12.48
N ARG A 3 -4.26 15.48 11.84
CA ARG A 3 -5.50 16.13 12.29
C ARG A 3 -6.74 15.26 12.11
N ALA A 4 -6.69 14.30 11.17
CA ALA A 4 -7.83 13.42 10.96
C ALA A 4 -8.13 12.58 12.20
N LEU A 5 -7.14 12.35 13.03
CA LEU A 5 -7.30 11.55 14.24
C LEU A 5 -8.11 12.24 15.33
N ALA A 6 -8.20 13.55 15.26
CA ALA A 6 -8.89 14.31 16.30
C ALA A 6 -10.40 14.04 16.30
N THR A 7 -10.95 13.61 15.18
CA THR A 7 -12.38 13.38 15.05
C THR A 7 -12.75 11.91 14.98
N ASP A 8 -11.75 11.01 15.13
CA ASP A 8 -11.95 9.58 15.08
C ASP A 8 -12.76 9.16 13.84
N PRO A 9 -12.29 9.48 12.64
CA PRO A 9 -13.03 9.19 11.41
C PRO A 9 -13.05 7.70 11.10
N ASP A 10 -14.04 7.28 10.32
CA ASP A 10 -14.14 5.91 9.84
C ASP A 10 -13.12 5.60 8.74
N VAL A 11 -12.69 6.62 8.02
CA VAL A 11 -11.73 6.48 6.92
C VAL A 11 -10.54 7.37 7.16
N LEU A 12 -9.36 6.79 7.08
CA LEU A 12 -8.10 7.54 7.17
C LEU A 12 -7.47 7.63 5.79
N LEU A 13 -7.08 8.84 5.41
CA LEU A 13 -6.35 9.06 4.17
C LEU A 13 -4.89 9.33 4.50
N MET A 14 -4.00 8.52 3.93
CA MET A 14 -2.56 8.70 4.11
C MET A 14 -1.93 8.83 2.74
N ASP A 15 -1.37 10.00 2.46
CA ASP A 15 -0.80 10.32 1.17
C ASP A 15 0.72 10.29 1.26
N GLU A 16 1.31 9.19 0.80
CA GLU A 16 2.75 8.94 0.80
C GLU A 16 3.41 9.26 2.15
N PRO A 17 2.86 8.71 3.24
CA PRO A 17 3.33 9.11 4.58
C PRO A 17 4.74 8.66 4.90
N LEU A 18 5.26 7.66 4.17
CA LEU A 18 6.58 7.09 4.44
C LEU A 18 7.61 7.46 3.38
N ALA A 19 7.26 8.35 2.45
CA ALA A 19 8.10 8.64 1.30
C ALA A 19 9.44 9.26 1.67
N ALA A 20 9.48 10.05 2.74
CA ALA A 20 10.71 10.75 3.14
C ALA A 20 11.63 9.89 4.01
N LEU A 21 11.22 8.69 4.37
CA LEU A 21 12.00 7.84 5.26
C LEU A 21 13.01 7.00 4.49
N ASP A 22 14.12 6.66 5.13
CA ASP A 22 15.07 5.74 4.53
C ASP A 22 14.48 4.31 4.53
N ALA A 23 15.16 3.39 3.84
CA ALA A 23 14.60 2.06 3.61
C ALA A 23 14.34 1.29 4.90
N GLN A 24 15.28 1.34 5.85
CA GLN A 24 15.12 0.59 7.09
C GLN A 24 14.00 1.16 7.95
N THR A 25 13.97 2.47 8.09
CA THR A 25 12.93 3.13 8.87
C THR A 25 11.57 2.91 8.25
N ARG A 26 11.50 2.94 6.91
CA ARG A 26 10.24 2.68 6.21
C ARG A 26 9.74 1.27 6.50
N ASP A 27 10.62 0.28 6.45
CA ASP A 27 10.23 -1.10 6.73
C ASP A 27 9.68 -1.25 8.15
N LEU A 28 10.33 -0.63 9.12
CA LEU A 28 9.87 -0.70 10.49
C LEU A 28 8.53 0.00 10.67
N MET A 29 8.33 1.13 9.99
CA MET A 29 7.08 1.86 10.08
C MET A 29 5.94 1.11 9.41
N GLN A 30 6.23 0.37 8.33
CA GLN A 30 5.20 -0.45 7.69
C GLN A 30 4.69 -1.52 8.66
N VAL A 31 5.59 -2.18 9.37
CA VAL A 31 5.22 -3.17 10.37
C VAL A 31 4.37 -2.53 11.46
N GLU A 32 4.76 -1.35 11.91
CA GLU A 32 4.05 -0.64 12.97
C GLU A 32 2.66 -0.21 12.52
N LEU A 33 2.53 0.27 11.30
CA LEU A 33 1.22 0.67 10.77
C LEU A 33 0.26 -0.51 10.69
N LEU A 34 0.74 -1.67 10.27
CA LEU A 34 -0.11 -2.86 10.22
C LEU A 34 -0.62 -3.22 11.61
N ARG A 35 0.21 -3.10 12.63
CA ARG A 35 -0.19 -3.38 14.00
C ARG A 35 -1.27 -2.40 14.45
N ILE A 36 -1.06 -1.12 14.19
CA ILE A 36 -2.01 -0.08 14.58
C ILE A 36 -3.35 -0.27 13.87
N TRP A 37 -3.31 -0.53 12.57
CA TRP A 37 -4.54 -0.67 11.78
C TRP A 37 -5.34 -1.90 12.19
N ARG A 38 -4.65 -2.97 12.55
CA ARG A 38 -5.33 -4.17 13.01
C ARG A 38 -6.15 -3.91 14.26
N GLU A 39 -5.62 -3.10 15.16
CA GLU A 39 -6.30 -2.76 16.41
C GLU A 39 -7.39 -1.72 16.20
N ALA A 40 -7.16 -0.75 15.34
CA ALA A 40 -8.09 0.35 15.13
C ALA A 40 -9.29 -0.03 14.28
N ARG A 41 -9.14 -0.99 13.37
CA ARG A 41 -10.21 -1.47 12.48
C ARG A 41 -10.86 -0.35 11.68
N LYS A 42 -10.04 0.53 11.14
CA LYS A 42 -10.49 1.62 10.29
C LYS A 42 -10.26 1.27 8.83
N THR A 43 -11.01 1.91 7.95
CA THR A 43 -10.72 1.86 6.54
C THR A 43 -9.60 2.84 6.25
N VAL A 44 -8.55 2.38 5.59
CA VAL A 44 -7.40 3.21 5.28
C VAL A 44 -7.22 3.30 3.78
N LEU A 45 -7.12 4.52 3.28
CA LEU A 45 -6.76 4.78 1.90
C LEU A 45 -5.32 5.28 1.90
N PHE A 46 -4.43 4.44 1.38
CA PHE A 46 -2.99 4.67 1.46
C PHE A 46 -2.44 4.90 0.05
N VAL A 47 -1.88 6.07 -0.19
CA VAL A 47 -1.32 6.43 -1.49
C VAL A 47 0.19 6.28 -1.44
N THR A 48 0.75 5.53 -2.40
CA THR A 48 2.18 5.29 -2.44
C THR A 48 2.63 5.02 -3.88
N HIS A 49 3.89 5.31 -4.16
CA HIS A 49 4.54 4.93 -5.41
C HIS A 49 5.33 3.63 -5.29
N GLN A 50 5.36 3.04 -4.11
CA GLN A 50 6.12 1.83 -3.85
C GLN A 50 5.22 0.60 -3.99
N ILE A 51 5.50 -0.25 -4.97
CA ILE A 51 4.67 -1.43 -5.19
C ILE A 51 4.72 -2.38 -4.00
N ASP A 52 5.91 -2.62 -3.46
CA ASP A 52 6.07 -3.50 -2.31
C ASP A 52 5.23 -3.03 -1.12
N GLU A 53 5.23 -1.74 -0.89
CA GLU A 53 4.48 -1.13 0.20
C GLU A 53 2.99 -1.34 0.01
N ALA A 54 2.51 -1.12 -1.22
CA ALA A 54 1.10 -1.30 -1.52
C ALA A 54 0.65 -2.74 -1.27
N ILE A 55 1.44 -3.70 -1.73
CA ILE A 55 1.08 -5.12 -1.56
C ILE A 55 1.12 -5.53 -0.09
N TYR A 56 2.17 -5.11 0.60
CA TYR A 56 2.38 -5.53 1.99
C TYR A 56 1.30 -4.98 2.91
N LEU A 57 0.85 -3.76 2.69
CA LEU A 57 -0.07 -3.08 3.60
C LEU A 57 -1.54 -3.28 3.27
N SER A 58 -1.89 -3.55 2.00
CA SER A 58 -3.27 -3.39 1.53
C SER A 58 -4.02 -4.70 1.41
N ASP A 59 -5.34 -4.60 1.44
CA ASP A 59 -6.23 -5.68 1.02
C ASP A 59 -6.50 -5.60 -0.47
N ARG A 60 -6.52 -4.38 -1.02
CA ARG A 60 -6.73 -4.14 -2.44
C ARG A 60 -5.81 -3.03 -2.90
N VAL A 61 -5.26 -3.20 -4.09
CA VAL A 61 -4.40 -2.20 -4.71
C VAL A 61 -5.07 -1.68 -5.97
N LEU A 62 -5.26 -0.37 -6.02
CA LEU A 62 -5.81 0.29 -7.19
C LEU A 62 -4.67 0.93 -7.96
N VAL A 63 -4.53 0.53 -9.23
CA VAL A 63 -3.56 1.16 -10.13
C VAL A 63 -4.30 2.23 -10.91
N MET A 64 -3.86 3.48 -10.77
CA MET A 64 -4.48 4.61 -11.43
C MET A 64 -3.79 4.89 -12.75
N SER A 65 -4.58 5.24 -13.76
CA SER A 65 -4.00 5.67 -15.02
C SER A 65 -3.38 7.05 -14.84
N LYS A 66 -2.38 7.35 -15.65
CA LYS A 66 -1.69 8.61 -15.58
C LYS A 66 -2.61 9.77 -15.91
N ARG A 67 -3.42 9.59 -16.92
CA ARG A 67 -4.38 10.59 -17.39
C ARG A 67 -5.58 9.88 -17.97
N PRO A 68 -6.78 10.34 -17.64
CA PRO A 68 -7.20 11.45 -16.78
C PRO A 68 -7.35 11.08 -15.31
N GLY A 69 -6.59 10.15 -14.78
CA GLY A 69 -6.65 9.78 -13.37
C GLY A 69 -7.76 8.79 -13.05
N ARG A 70 -7.94 7.82 -13.93
CA ARG A 70 -8.93 6.78 -13.73
C ARG A 70 -8.28 5.56 -13.11
N THR A 71 -9.11 4.74 -12.45
CA THR A 71 -8.66 3.43 -11.99
C THR A 71 -8.39 2.56 -13.22
N LYS A 72 -7.14 2.11 -13.38
CA LYS A 72 -6.78 1.26 -14.49
C LYS A 72 -7.07 -0.19 -14.19
N LYS A 73 -6.75 -0.62 -12.98
CA LYS A 73 -6.98 -1.99 -12.56
C LYS A 73 -7.00 -2.08 -11.05
N ILE A 74 -7.77 -3.03 -10.53
CA ILE A 74 -7.84 -3.31 -9.10
C ILE A 74 -7.33 -4.71 -8.88
N PHE A 75 -6.39 -4.86 -7.94
CA PHE A 75 -5.83 -6.14 -7.56
C PHE A 75 -6.29 -6.49 -6.16
N ASP A 76 -6.87 -7.67 -5.99
CA ASP A 76 -7.16 -8.19 -4.66
C ASP A 76 -5.91 -8.87 -4.13
N ILE A 77 -5.48 -8.47 -2.95
CA ILE A 77 -4.28 -9.02 -2.33
C ILE A 77 -4.69 -10.17 -1.44
N LYS A 78 -4.48 -11.38 -1.93
CA LYS A 78 -4.95 -12.59 -1.24
C LYS A 78 -3.90 -13.21 -0.34
N LEU A 79 -2.98 -12.40 0.13
CA LEU A 79 -2.01 -12.85 1.11
C LEU A 79 -2.66 -12.90 2.48
N PRO A 80 -2.31 -13.90 3.30
CA PRO A 80 -2.94 -14.02 4.61
C PRO A 80 -2.59 -12.87 5.55
N ARG A 81 -3.46 -12.64 6.50
CA ARG A 81 -3.20 -11.72 7.59
C ARG A 81 -3.14 -12.52 8.89
N PRO A 82 -2.33 -12.10 9.86
CA PRO A 82 -1.47 -10.90 9.82
C PRO A 82 -0.33 -11.05 8.81
N ARG A 83 0.07 -9.92 8.22
CA ARG A 83 1.14 -9.89 7.23
C ARG A 83 2.48 -9.99 7.93
N GLU A 84 3.28 -10.95 7.54
CA GLU A 84 4.62 -11.13 8.07
C GLU A 84 5.62 -10.48 7.13
N TYR A 85 6.70 -9.91 7.67
CA TYR A 85 7.69 -9.25 6.84
C TYR A 85 8.28 -10.20 5.81
N GLU A 86 8.44 -11.46 6.20
CA GLU A 86 9.03 -12.49 5.33
C GLU A 86 8.18 -12.79 4.10
N MET A 87 6.92 -12.41 4.09
CA MET A 87 6.08 -12.57 2.91
C MET A 87 6.63 -11.86 1.70
N ARG A 88 7.46 -10.84 1.91
CA ARG A 88 7.98 -9.99 0.84
C ARG A 88 9.00 -10.73 -0.04
N VAL A 89 9.43 -11.91 0.38
CA VAL A 89 10.37 -12.72 -0.41
C VAL A 89 9.74 -14.01 -0.89
N THR A 90 8.42 -14.14 -0.80
CA THR A 90 7.74 -15.34 -1.27
C THR A 90 7.40 -15.22 -2.75
N PRO A 91 7.21 -16.37 -3.44
CA PRO A 91 6.80 -16.35 -4.84
C PRO A 91 5.47 -15.65 -5.05
N GLU A 92 4.52 -15.82 -4.15
CA GLU A 92 3.20 -15.19 -4.25
C GLU A 92 3.32 -13.67 -4.24
N PHE A 93 4.15 -13.14 -3.37
CA PHE A 93 4.38 -11.70 -3.31
C PHE A 93 5.04 -11.20 -4.58
N ASN A 94 6.04 -11.93 -5.06
CA ASN A 94 6.75 -11.54 -6.27
C ASN A 94 5.86 -11.60 -7.51
N ASP A 95 4.96 -12.55 -7.57
CA ASP A 95 4.01 -12.65 -8.68
C ASP A 95 3.08 -11.44 -8.71
N LEU A 96 2.55 -11.03 -7.56
CA LEU A 96 1.73 -9.84 -7.47
C LEU A 96 2.51 -8.59 -7.87
N LYS A 97 3.74 -8.50 -7.39
CA LYS A 97 4.59 -7.36 -7.70
C LYS A 97 4.81 -7.25 -9.21
N LEU A 98 5.05 -8.37 -9.87
CA LEU A 98 5.28 -8.37 -11.31
C LEU A 98 4.01 -7.96 -12.06
N GLU A 99 2.85 -8.49 -11.65
CA GLU A 99 1.59 -8.14 -12.29
C GLU A 99 1.30 -6.64 -12.17
N ILE A 100 1.52 -6.09 -10.99
CA ILE A 100 1.29 -4.66 -10.75
C ILE A 100 2.28 -3.84 -11.56
N TRP A 101 3.55 -4.25 -11.57
CA TRP A 101 4.57 -3.57 -12.35
C TRP A 101 4.20 -3.55 -13.83
N ASN A 102 3.77 -4.70 -14.38
CA ASN A 102 3.40 -4.76 -15.79
C ASN A 102 2.21 -3.85 -16.12
N THR A 103 1.32 -3.64 -15.16
CA THR A 103 0.22 -2.72 -15.33
C THR A 103 0.69 -1.27 -15.28
N LEU A 104 1.57 -0.96 -14.32
CA LEU A 104 2.08 0.39 -14.12
C LEU A 104 3.01 0.87 -15.23
N LYS A 105 3.85 -0.03 -15.74
CA LYS A 105 4.88 0.41 -16.69
C LYS A 105 4.28 1.03 -17.95
N ASP A 106 3.04 0.64 -18.28
CA ASP A 106 2.36 1.23 -19.43
C ASP A 106 1.97 2.69 -19.17
N GLU A 107 1.94 3.09 -17.91
CA GLU A 107 1.61 4.46 -17.52
C GLU A 107 2.85 5.33 -17.31
N ILE A 108 4.03 4.71 -17.33
CA ILE A 108 5.28 5.45 -17.19
C ILE A 108 5.75 5.80 -18.60
N VAL A 109 5.54 7.04 -18.96
CA VAL A 109 5.92 7.53 -20.28
C VAL A 109 7.29 8.17 -20.20
N ILE A 110 8.20 7.64 -20.98
CA ILE A 110 9.56 8.16 -21.05
C ILE A 110 9.68 9.15 -22.20
#